data_f83101e92269b4289dc417f4f7c46c8f
#
_entry.id   f83101e92269b4289dc417f4f7c46c8f
#
_cell.length_a   1.000
_cell.length_b   1.000
_cell.length_c   1.000
_cell.angle_alpha   90.00
_cell.angle_beta   90.00
_cell.angle_gamma   90.00
#
_symmetry.space_group_name_H-M   'P 1'
#
loop_
_entity.id
_entity.type
_entity.pdbx_description
1 polymer ?
#
loop_
_entity_poly.entity_id
_entity_poly.type
_entity_poly.pdbx_seq_one_letter_code
_entity_poly.pdbx_strand_id
1 'polypeptide(L)'
;MNLIAGYARNTGAKSTFGIQGADLPLHCPATTDALLGVRPEHLALVHESPWRGEVTVVEPTGADTFVVVKTDAGDVTVRTSPQTQTQPGDAVGLEIQAARVNWFDVGSGVRL
;
A
#
# COMPACT_ATOMS: atom_id res chain seq x y z
N MET A 1 4.96 5.15 -8.41
CA MET A 1 4.44 5.26 -7.03
C MET A 1 3.01 4.78 -6.99
N ASN A 2 2.66 3.95 -6.01
CA ASN A 2 1.28 3.55 -5.80
C ASN A 2 0.53 4.69 -5.11
N LEU A 3 -0.67 5.01 -5.61
CA LEU A 3 -1.55 6.02 -5.03
C LEU A 3 -2.84 5.36 -4.59
N ILE A 4 -3.16 5.49 -3.31
CA ILE A 4 -4.31 4.81 -2.70
C ILE A 4 -5.20 5.85 -2.04
N ALA A 5 -6.44 5.92 -2.51
CA ALA A 5 -7.43 6.85 -1.96
C ALA A 5 -8.02 6.28 -0.66
N GLY A 6 -8.24 7.14 0.31
CA GLY A 6 -8.85 6.75 1.56
C GLY A 6 -9.18 7.95 2.44
N TYR A 7 -9.61 7.64 3.67
CA TYR A 7 -9.93 8.65 4.66
C TYR A 7 -8.96 8.58 5.82
N ALA A 8 -8.18 9.64 6.00
CA ALA A 8 -7.26 9.77 7.11
C ALA A 8 -8.00 10.28 8.34
N ARG A 9 -7.78 9.63 9.47
CA ARG A 9 -8.34 10.04 10.76
C ARG A 9 -7.24 10.13 11.80
N ASN A 10 -7.06 11.33 12.33
CA ASN A 10 -6.10 11.58 13.40
C ASN A 10 -6.80 12.33 14.53
N THR A 11 -7.05 11.62 15.63
CA THR A 11 -7.72 12.17 16.81
C THR A 11 -6.73 12.60 17.89
N GLY A 12 -5.43 12.54 17.62
CA GLY A 12 -4.38 12.77 18.61
C GLY A 12 -4.04 11.52 19.40
N ALA A 13 -5.05 10.77 19.85
CA ALA A 13 -4.85 9.51 20.58
C ALA A 13 -4.72 8.31 19.64
N LYS A 14 -5.32 8.38 18.45
CA LYS A 14 -5.34 7.29 17.48
C LYS A 14 -5.28 7.86 16.08
N SER A 15 -4.50 7.21 15.21
CA SER A 15 -4.40 7.58 13.80
C SER A 15 -4.59 6.34 12.94
N THR A 16 -5.51 6.42 11.97
CA THR A 16 -5.78 5.33 11.02
C THR A 16 -6.05 5.91 9.64
N PHE A 17 -5.76 5.11 8.63
CA PHE A 17 -6.11 5.41 7.24
C PHE A 17 -7.07 4.35 6.74
N GLY A 18 -8.33 4.71 6.54
CA GLY A 18 -9.35 3.80 6.04
C GLY A 18 -9.34 3.75 4.53
N ILE A 19 -9.13 2.57 3.97
CA ILE A 19 -9.22 2.29 2.54
C ILE A 19 -10.34 1.30 2.30
N GLN A 20 -10.68 1.08 1.03
CA GLN A 20 -11.65 0.05 0.68
C GLN A 20 -11.10 -1.32 1.12
N GLY A 21 -11.81 -1.96 2.04
CA GLY A 21 -11.49 -3.29 2.53
C GLY A 21 -10.59 -3.37 3.75
N ALA A 22 -10.03 -2.25 4.24
CA ALA A 22 -9.14 -2.28 5.41
C ALA A 22 -8.99 -0.93 6.09
N ASP A 23 -8.66 -0.97 7.39
CA ASP A 23 -8.18 0.19 8.12
C ASP A 23 -6.71 -0.02 8.45
N LEU A 24 -5.88 0.93 8.05
CA LEU A 24 -4.43 0.83 8.22
C LEU A 24 -3.97 1.67 9.41
N PRO A 25 -3.15 1.11 10.31
CA PRO A 25 -2.66 1.85 11.48
C PRO A 25 -1.49 2.76 11.10
N LEU A 26 -1.78 3.81 10.35
CA LEU A 26 -0.79 4.77 9.88
C LEU A 26 -0.96 6.10 10.57
N HIS A 27 0.16 6.77 10.85
CA HIS A 27 0.13 8.13 11.36
C HIS A 27 -0.20 9.10 10.21
N CYS A 28 -1.39 9.71 10.28
CA CYS A 28 -1.87 10.64 9.27
C CYS A 28 -1.63 12.08 9.71
N PRO A 29 -1.32 13.01 8.78
CA PRO A 29 -1.07 14.40 9.14
C PRO A 29 -2.32 15.17 9.56
N ALA A 30 -3.51 14.74 9.14
CA ALA A 30 -4.77 15.41 9.43
C ALA A 30 -5.94 14.44 9.26
N THR A 31 -7.12 14.84 9.72
CA THR A 31 -8.37 14.11 9.45
C THR A 31 -8.98 14.68 8.19
N THR A 32 -8.87 13.94 7.09
CA THR A 32 -9.34 14.40 5.77
C THR A 32 -9.31 13.24 4.78
N ASP A 33 -10.03 13.39 3.67
CA ASP A 33 -9.82 12.55 2.50
C ASP A 33 -8.40 12.77 1.99
N ALA A 34 -7.69 11.68 1.68
CA ALA A 34 -6.30 11.77 1.28
C ALA A 34 -5.93 10.69 0.27
N LEU A 35 -4.86 10.95 -0.47
CA LEU A 35 -4.16 9.95 -1.26
C LEU A 35 -2.89 9.56 -0.53
N LEU A 36 -2.73 8.27 -0.28
CA LEU A 36 -1.50 7.71 0.24
C LEU A 36 -0.61 7.35 -0.94
N GLY A 37 0.58 7.93 -0.99
CA GLY A 37 1.60 7.58 -1.98
C GLY A 37 2.66 6.68 -1.34
N VAL A 38 2.88 5.50 -1.92
CA VAL A 38 3.90 4.56 -1.44
C VAL A 38 4.62 3.92 -2.62
N ARG A 39 5.94 3.92 -2.56
CA ARG A 39 6.76 3.34 -3.62
C ARG A 39 6.75 1.82 -3.54
N PRO A 40 6.93 1.11 -4.69
CA PRO A 40 6.95 -0.35 -4.70
C PRO A 40 7.95 -0.97 -3.73
N GLU A 41 9.12 -0.34 -3.54
CA GLU A 41 10.17 -0.82 -2.63
C GLU A 41 9.84 -0.61 -1.16
N HIS A 42 8.83 0.20 -0.85
CA HIS A 42 8.39 0.47 0.52
C HIS A 42 7.14 -0.31 0.92
N LEU A 43 6.74 -1.25 0.07
CA LEU A 43 5.74 -2.27 0.35
C LEU A 43 6.41 -3.62 0.48
N ALA A 44 5.87 -4.47 1.35
CA ALA A 44 6.31 -5.85 1.50
C ALA A 44 5.13 -6.79 1.41
N LEU A 45 5.36 -7.99 0.88
CA LEU A 45 4.40 -9.08 0.91
C LEU A 45 4.60 -9.84 2.21
N VAL A 46 3.49 -10.03 2.95
CA VAL A 46 3.49 -10.72 4.25
C VAL A 46 2.34 -11.72 4.31
N HIS A 47 2.37 -12.62 5.29
CA HIS A 47 1.29 -13.60 5.48
C HIS A 47 0.06 -12.98 6.13
N GLU A 48 0.27 -12.14 7.13
CA GLU A 48 -0.80 -11.54 7.92
C GLU A 48 -0.75 -10.03 7.83
N SER A 49 -1.86 -9.45 7.42
CA SER A 49 -2.04 -8.00 7.36
C SER A 49 -3.53 -7.69 7.24
N PRO A 50 -4.02 -6.59 7.79
CA PRO A 50 -5.39 -6.14 7.52
C PRO A 50 -5.61 -5.78 6.05
N TRP A 51 -4.54 -5.43 5.31
CA TRP A 51 -4.61 -5.12 3.89
C TRP A 51 -4.13 -6.33 3.09
N ARG A 52 -5.05 -6.94 2.37
CA ARG A 52 -4.81 -8.19 1.65
C ARG A 52 -5.21 -8.07 0.19
N GLY A 53 -4.64 -8.94 -0.62
CA GLY A 53 -4.98 -8.99 -2.03
C GLY A 53 -4.54 -10.30 -2.68
N GLU A 54 -4.75 -10.36 -3.99
CA GLU A 54 -4.37 -11.50 -4.82
C GLU A 54 -3.30 -11.06 -5.83
N VAL A 55 -2.24 -11.84 -5.93
CA VAL A 55 -1.19 -11.61 -6.93
C VAL A 55 -1.75 -11.89 -8.31
N THR A 56 -1.63 -10.91 -9.23
CA THR A 56 -2.10 -11.04 -10.61
C THR A 56 -0.97 -11.12 -11.61
N VAL A 57 0.15 -10.45 -11.37
CA VAL A 57 1.31 -10.43 -12.28
C VAL A 57 2.59 -10.56 -11.46
N VAL A 58 3.52 -11.36 -11.96
CA VAL A 58 4.88 -11.48 -11.40
C VAL A 58 5.85 -11.24 -12.55
N GLU A 59 6.70 -10.22 -12.41
CA GLU A 59 7.58 -9.77 -13.48
C GLU A 59 9.03 -9.68 -12.99
N PRO A 60 9.84 -10.71 -13.26
CA PRO A 60 11.27 -10.67 -12.93
C PRO A 60 12.01 -9.69 -13.86
N THR A 61 12.91 -8.90 -13.30
CA THR A 61 13.73 -7.96 -14.07
C THR A 61 15.22 -8.31 -14.01
N GLY A 62 15.58 -9.42 -13.36
CA GLY A 62 16.97 -9.81 -13.12
C GLY A 62 17.48 -9.33 -11.76
N ALA A 63 17.41 -8.04 -11.48
CA ALA A 63 17.84 -7.48 -10.19
C ALA A 63 16.75 -7.57 -9.13
N ASP A 64 15.49 -7.46 -9.52
CA ASP A 64 14.32 -7.50 -8.64
C ASP A 64 13.20 -8.28 -9.30
N THR A 65 12.12 -8.49 -8.54
CA THR A 65 10.86 -8.97 -9.09
C THR A 65 9.76 -7.99 -8.70
N PHE A 66 8.99 -7.53 -9.69
CA PHE A 66 7.82 -6.69 -9.46
C PHE A 66 6.58 -7.56 -9.43
N VAL A 67 5.75 -7.36 -8.41
CA VAL A 67 4.54 -8.13 -8.19
C VAL A 67 3.36 -7.16 -8.16
N VAL A 68 2.37 -7.41 -9.01
CA VAL A 68 1.12 -6.64 -8.98
C VAL A 68 0.11 -7.40 -8.13
N VAL A 69 -0.45 -6.72 -7.16
CA VAL A 69 -1.44 -7.27 -6.23
C VAL A 69 -2.75 -6.52 -6.42
N LYS A 70 -3.81 -7.26 -6.70
CA LYS A 70 -5.16 -6.71 -6.79
C LYS A 70 -5.77 -6.67 -5.40
N THR A 71 -6.16 -5.47 -4.94
CA THR A 71 -6.83 -5.28 -3.66
C THR A 71 -8.18 -4.60 -3.87
N ASP A 72 -9.00 -4.58 -2.82
CA ASP A 72 -10.30 -3.85 -2.87
C ASP A 72 -10.09 -2.35 -3.06
N ALA A 73 -8.93 -1.83 -2.68
CA ALA A 73 -8.57 -0.41 -2.85
C ALA A 73 -7.84 -0.12 -4.16
N GLY A 74 -7.74 -1.10 -5.06
CA GLY A 74 -7.07 -0.99 -6.35
C GLY A 74 -5.83 -1.86 -6.45
N ASP A 75 -5.20 -1.83 -7.61
CA ASP A 75 -3.97 -2.58 -7.87
C ASP A 75 -2.77 -1.83 -7.33
N VAL A 76 -1.86 -2.56 -6.70
CA VAL A 76 -0.59 -2.01 -6.22
C VAL A 76 0.58 -2.84 -6.74
N THR A 77 1.71 -2.18 -6.93
CA THR A 77 2.95 -2.82 -7.36
C THR A 77 3.92 -2.88 -6.20
N VAL A 78 4.46 -4.07 -5.95
CA VAL A 78 5.43 -4.35 -4.88
C VAL A 78 6.73 -4.80 -5.53
N ARG A 79 7.84 -4.25 -5.04
CA ARG A 79 9.18 -4.67 -5.47
C ARG A 79 9.72 -5.67 -4.45
N THR A 80 10.07 -6.85 -4.91
CA THR A 80 10.54 -7.94 -4.06
C THR A 80 11.90 -8.46 -4.51
N SER A 81 12.46 -9.40 -3.73
CA SER A 81 13.69 -10.10 -4.06
C SER A 81 13.58 -10.84 -5.38
N PRO A 82 14.68 -10.94 -6.18
CA PRO A 82 14.70 -11.75 -7.39
C PRO A 82 14.49 -13.26 -7.10
N GLN A 83 14.68 -13.70 -5.85
CA GLN A 83 14.46 -15.09 -5.45
C GLN A 83 13.06 -15.35 -4.91
N THR A 84 12.13 -14.41 -5.01
CA THR A 84 10.76 -14.62 -4.51
C THR A 84 10.12 -15.83 -5.18
N GLN A 85 9.34 -16.58 -4.42
CA GLN A 85 8.56 -17.73 -4.92
C GLN A 85 7.09 -17.37 -5.13
N THR A 86 6.76 -16.10 -5.04
CA THR A 86 5.41 -15.60 -5.26
C THR A 86 4.94 -15.89 -6.69
N GLN A 87 3.71 -16.35 -6.83
CA GLN A 87 3.10 -16.71 -8.11
C GLN A 87 1.74 -16.03 -8.28
N PRO A 88 1.30 -15.82 -9.54
CA PRO A 88 -0.06 -15.36 -9.80
C PRO A 88 -1.08 -16.28 -9.14
N GLY A 89 -2.11 -15.69 -8.53
CA GLY A 89 -3.13 -16.41 -7.79
C GLY A 89 -2.88 -16.52 -6.30
N ASP A 90 -1.67 -16.23 -5.84
CA ASP A 90 -1.36 -16.25 -4.41
C ASP A 90 -2.14 -15.19 -3.64
N ALA A 91 -2.69 -15.57 -2.49
CA ALA A 91 -3.27 -14.64 -1.54
C ALA A 91 -2.17 -14.12 -0.63
N VAL A 92 -2.04 -12.80 -0.54
CA VAL A 92 -0.95 -12.16 0.22
C VAL A 92 -1.48 -11.03 1.09
N GLY A 93 -0.76 -10.71 2.16
CA GLY A 93 -0.91 -9.48 2.90
C GLY A 93 0.08 -8.43 2.40
N LEU A 94 -0.25 -7.17 2.63
CA LEU A 94 0.59 -6.04 2.27
C LEU A 94 0.98 -5.29 3.53
N GLU A 95 2.26 -4.99 3.67
CA GLU A 95 2.79 -4.21 4.77
C GLU A 95 3.47 -2.97 4.23
N ILE A 96 3.13 -1.80 4.81
CA ILE A 96 3.68 -0.51 4.42
C ILE A 96 4.81 -0.14 5.37
N GLN A 97 5.93 0.31 4.79
CA GLN A 97 7.00 0.94 5.55
C GLN A 97 6.54 2.36 5.91
N ALA A 98 5.95 2.51 7.10
CA ALA A 98 5.20 3.71 7.49
C ALA A 98 6.02 5.00 7.43
N ALA A 99 7.34 4.94 7.67
CA ALA A 99 8.21 6.10 7.62
C ALA A 99 8.48 6.62 6.20
N ARG A 100 8.05 5.88 5.17
CA ARG A 100 8.36 6.16 3.77
C ARG A 100 7.15 6.51 2.91
N VAL A 101 6.01 6.80 3.55
CA VAL A 101 4.79 7.17 2.83
C VAL A 101 4.72 8.67 2.58
N ASN A 102 3.97 9.04 1.55
CA ASN A 102 3.66 10.43 1.23
C ASN A 102 2.15 10.61 1.25
N TRP A 103 1.71 11.76 1.73
CA TRP A 103 0.29 12.09 1.81
C TRP A 103 -0.02 13.26 0.87
N PHE A 104 -1.11 13.14 0.11
CA PHE A 104 -1.54 14.17 -0.83
C PHE A 104 -2.99 14.54 -0.59
N ASP A 105 -3.34 15.80 -0.80
CA ASP A 105 -4.73 16.25 -0.79
C ASP A 105 -5.45 15.73 -2.02
N VAL A 106 -6.63 15.15 -1.84
CA VAL A 106 -7.41 14.55 -2.93
C VAL A 106 -7.82 15.58 -3.97
N GLY A 107 -8.23 16.77 -3.51
CA GLY A 107 -8.77 17.81 -4.40
C GLY A 107 -7.70 18.50 -5.24
N SER A 108 -6.55 18.82 -4.65
CA SER A 108 -5.49 19.61 -5.31
C SER A 108 -4.31 18.76 -5.77
N GLY A 109 -4.12 17.59 -5.21
CA GLY A 109 -2.93 16.78 -5.44
C GLY A 109 -1.69 17.34 -4.72
N VAL A 110 -1.85 18.37 -3.90
CA VAL A 110 -0.74 18.98 -3.16
C VAL A 110 -0.38 18.08 -1.97
N ARG A 111 0.92 17.96 -1.70
CA ARG A 111 1.43 17.19 -0.57
C ARG A 111 0.99 17.79 0.76
N LEU A 112 0.47 16.94 1.64
CA LEU A 112 0.07 17.35 3.00
C LEU A 112 1.26 17.44 3.95
#